data_c744d328786fc1f6885a26112c0da6ff
#
_entry.id   c744d328786fc1f6885a26112c0da6ff
#
_cell.length_a   1.000
_cell.length_b   1.000
_cell.length_c   1.000
_cell.angle_alpha   90.00
_cell.angle_beta   90.00
_cell.angle_gamma   90.00
#
_symmetry.space_group_name_H-M   'P 1'
#
loop_
_entity.id
_entity.type
_entity.pdbx_description
1 polymer ?
#
loop_
_entity_poly.entity_id
_entity_poly.type
_entity_poly.pdbx_seq_one_letter_code
_entity_poly.pdbx_strand_id
1 'polypeptide(L)'
;DIKFVFNQWTLGEEFCSQTLGIPKSELNNPSFDMLTHLGFTREQIDFANDHVCGTMTLEGAPHLKEQDYKIFDCANPCGKKGKRYLSVNSHIYMMAAAQSFISGAISKTINMPNNSTIEECQKAYELSWSLGVKANALYRDGSKLSQPLASALIEEDDEAADILEGGTPHEKSITLAEKIVEKII
;
A
#
# COMPACT_ATOMS: atom_id res chain seq x y z
N ASP A 1 -10.38 4.02 -5.04
CA ASP A 1 -10.44 3.45 -6.38
C ASP A 1 -11.85 3.61 -6.94
N ILE A 2 -11.95 4.04 -8.21
CA ILE A 2 -13.23 4.24 -8.89
C ILE A 2 -14.07 2.95 -8.98
N LYS A 3 -13.45 1.79 -9.02
CA LYS A 3 -14.13 0.48 -9.00
C LYS A 3 -15.08 0.34 -7.82
N PHE A 4 -14.75 0.92 -6.66
CA PHE A 4 -15.62 0.88 -5.48
C PHE A 4 -16.86 1.75 -5.59
N VAL A 5 -16.90 2.68 -6.55
CA VAL A 5 -18.06 3.52 -6.81
C VAL A 5 -19.00 2.86 -7.84
N PHE A 6 -18.43 2.11 -8.78
CA PHE A 6 -19.19 1.42 -9.82
C PHE A 6 -19.63 0.03 -9.36
N ASN A 7 -20.64 -0.02 -8.51
CA ASN A 7 -21.23 -1.24 -7.95
C ASN A 7 -22.76 -1.08 -7.78
N GLN A 8 -23.43 -2.20 -7.51
CA GLN A 8 -24.91 -2.23 -7.36
C GLN A 8 -25.44 -1.41 -6.17
N TRP A 9 -24.64 -1.24 -5.10
CA TRP A 9 -25.08 -0.48 -3.92
C TRP A 9 -25.08 1.01 -4.17
N THR A 10 -24.17 1.49 -5.01
CA THR A 10 -24.04 2.91 -5.37
C THR A 10 -24.97 3.29 -6.52
N LEU A 11 -25.03 2.46 -7.56
CA LEU A 11 -25.80 2.74 -8.78
C LEU A 11 -27.25 2.25 -8.69
N GLY A 12 -27.56 1.34 -7.78
CA GLY A 12 -28.86 0.70 -7.64
C GLY A 12 -28.97 -0.59 -8.48
N GLU A 13 -29.46 -1.66 -7.86
CA GLU A 13 -29.62 -2.99 -8.51
C GLU A 13 -30.53 -2.93 -9.74
N GLU A 14 -31.60 -2.14 -9.70
CA GLU A 14 -32.51 -1.99 -10.83
C GLU A 14 -31.83 -1.35 -12.04
N PHE A 15 -31.06 -0.28 -11.82
CA PHE A 15 -30.30 0.38 -12.87
C PHE A 15 -29.27 -0.59 -13.48
N CYS A 16 -28.51 -1.29 -12.65
CA CYS A 16 -27.53 -2.26 -13.11
C CYS A 16 -28.15 -3.39 -13.94
N SER A 17 -29.31 -3.92 -13.52
CA SER A 17 -29.94 -5.03 -14.22
C SER A 17 -30.76 -4.61 -15.45
N GLN A 18 -31.49 -3.49 -15.38
CA GLN A 18 -32.40 -3.07 -16.46
C GLN A 18 -31.70 -2.22 -17.52
N THR A 19 -30.81 -1.33 -17.09
CA THR A 19 -30.14 -0.39 -17.99
C THR A 19 -28.81 -0.90 -18.49
N LEU A 20 -27.99 -1.48 -17.59
CA LEU A 20 -26.68 -2.03 -17.96
C LEU A 20 -26.74 -3.49 -18.41
N GLY A 21 -27.89 -4.17 -18.22
CA GLY A 21 -28.09 -5.55 -18.65
C GLY A 21 -27.30 -6.61 -17.87
N ILE A 22 -26.84 -6.26 -16.68
CA ILE A 22 -25.99 -7.14 -15.85
C ILE A 22 -26.88 -8.12 -15.07
N PRO A 23 -26.67 -9.45 -15.18
CA PRO A 23 -27.43 -10.44 -14.43
C PRO A 23 -27.26 -10.27 -12.91
N LYS A 24 -28.34 -10.46 -12.15
CA LYS A 24 -28.30 -10.39 -10.68
C LYS A 24 -27.32 -11.36 -10.03
N SER A 25 -27.06 -12.50 -10.67
CA SER A 25 -26.08 -13.48 -10.21
C SER A 25 -24.66 -12.92 -10.23
N GLU A 26 -24.32 -12.11 -11.23
CA GLU A 26 -23.02 -11.46 -11.32
C GLU A 26 -22.89 -10.27 -10.36
N LEU A 27 -23.96 -9.49 -10.20
CA LEU A 27 -23.97 -8.35 -9.27
C LEU A 27 -23.71 -8.77 -7.81
N ASN A 28 -24.07 -9.99 -7.44
CA ASN A 28 -23.84 -10.54 -6.10
C ASN A 28 -22.46 -11.22 -5.95
N ASN A 29 -21.66 -11.30 -7.00
CA ASN A 29 -20.32 -11.86 -6.93
C ASN A 29 -19.35 -10.79 -6.37
N PRO A 30 -18.65 -11.04 -5.24
CA PRO A 30 -17.69 -10.10 -4.67
C PRO A 30 -16.50 -9.76 -5.59
N SER A 31 -16.16 -10.66 -6.51
CA SER A 31 -15.06 -10.47 -7.48
C SER A 31 -15.52 -9.84 -8.79
N PHE A 32 -16.78 -9.42 -8.90
CA PHE A 32 -17.31 -8.84 -10.13
C PHE A 32 -16.80 -7.41 -10.33
N ASP A 33 -16.13 -7.17 -11.45
CA ASP A 33 -15.66 -5.86 -11.88
C ASP A 33 -16.58 -5.29 -12.96
N MET A 34 -17.44 -4.37 -12.55
CA MET A 34 -18.45 -3.75 -13.43
C MET A 34 -17.81 -2.98 -14.57
N LEU A 35 -16.70 -2.27 -14.35
CA LEU A 35 -16.06 -1.48 -15.39
C LEU A 35 -15.47 -2.37 -16.48
N THR A 36 -14.82 -3.46 -16.10
CA THR A 36 -14.31 -4.46 -17.04
C THR A 36 -15.45 -5.15 -17.80
N HIS A 37 -16.56 -5.48 -17.11
CA HIS A 37 -17.75 -6.06 -17.76
C HIS A 37 -18.37 -5.12 -18.81
N LEU A 38 -18.34 -3.81 -18.55
CA LEU A 38 -18.80 -2.79 -19.50
C LEU A 38 -17.84 -2.55 -20.67
N GLY A 39 -16.71 -3.27 -20.72
CA GLY A 39 -15.76 -3.24 -21.83
C GLY A 39 -14.65 -2.20 -21.69
N PHE A 40 -14.47 -1.58 -20.52
CA PHE A 40 -13.34 -0.71 -20.29
C PHE A 40 -12.06 -1.54 -20.10
N THR A 41 -10.99 -1.11 -20.77
CA THR A 41 -9.67 -1.72 -20.58
C THR A 41 -9.06 -1.30 -19.25
N ARG A 42 -8.13 -2.11 -18.74
CA ARG A 42 -7.40 -1.80 -17.51
C ARG A 42 -6.71 -0.43 -17.58
N GLU A 43 -6.08 -0.11 -18.70
CA GLU A 43 -5.43 1.19 -18.91
C GLU A 43 -6.41 2.37 -18.82
N GLN A 44 -7.63 2.21 -19.37
CA GLN A 44 -8.67 3.23 -19.28
C GLN A 44 -9.16 3.41 -17.84
N ILE A 45 -9.32 2.31 -17.11
CA ILE A 45 -9.74 2.34 -15.70
C ILE A 45 -8.67 3.00 -14.84
N ASP A 46 -7.39 2.65 -15.03
CA ASP A 46 -6.27 3.23 -14.29
C ASP A 46 -6.12 4.72 -14.58
N PHE A 47 -6.24 5.12 -15.84
CA PHE A 47 -6.21 6.55 -16.21
C PHE A 47 -7.36 7.34 -15.59
N ALA A 48 -8.57 6.79 -15.63
CA ALA A 48 -9.74 7.41 -14.99
C ALA A 48 -9.59 7.49 -13.48
N ASN A 49 -9.03 6.44 -12.87
CA ASN A 49 -8.75 6.40 -11.44
C ASN A 49 -7.75 7.50 -11.02
N ASP A 50 -6.66 7.64 -11.75
CA ASP A 50 -5.68 8.71 -11.53
C ASP A 50 -6.29 10.11 -11.67
N HIS A 51 -7.17 10.29 -12.63
CA HIS A 51 -7.84 11.59 -12.85
C HIS A 51 -8.83 11.93 -11.75
N VAL A 52 -9.64 10.96 -11.33
CA VAL A 52 -10.73 11.17 -10.36
C VAL A 52 -10.24 11.11 -8.90
N CYS A 53 -9.44 10.10 -8.58
CA CYS A 53 -8.97 9.83 -7.21
C CYS A 53 -7.60 10.44 -6.92
N GLY A 54 -6.84 10.80 -7.96
CA GLY A 54 -5.46 11.24 -7.85
C GLY A 54 -4.48 10.08 -7.67
N THR A 55 -3.19 10.38 -7.80
CA THR A 55 -2.09 9.42 -7.71
C THR A 55 -1.66 9.11 -6.27
N MET A 56 -2.26 9.77 -5.28
CA MET A 56 -1.92 9.68 -3.85
C MET A 56 -0.46 10.07 -3.53
N THR A 57 0.22 10.75 -4.47
CA THR A 57 1.56 11.31 -4.28
C THR A 57 1.63 12.73 -4.83
N LEU A 58 2.53 13.54 -4.29
CA LEU A 58 2.82 14.88 -4.82
C LEU A 58 3.91 14.88 -5.89
N GLU A 59 4.52 13.73 -6.16
CA GLU A 59 5.48 13.57 -7.24
C GLU A 59 4.78 13.76 -8.60
N GLY A 60 5.28 14.70 -9.40
CA GLY A 60 4.66 15.08 -10.66
C GLY A 60 3.45 16.00 -10.54
N ALA A 61 3.13 16.52 -9.37
CA ALA A 61 2.02 17.45 -9.18
C ALA A 61 2.25 18.74 -10.00
N PRO A 62 1.23 19.25 -10.72
CA PRO A 62 1.33 20.50 -11.47
C PRO A 62 1.77 21.66 -10.56
N HIS A 63 2.67 22.49 -11.04
CA HIS A 63 3.18 23.69 -10.35
C HIS A 63 4.03 23.44 -9.09
N LEU A 64 4.23 22.20 -8.65
CA LEU A 64 5.16 21.87 -7.58
C LEU A 64 6.55 21.62 -8.17
N LYS A 65 7.56 22.34 -7.69
CA LYS A 65 8.93 22.18 -8.16
C LYS A 65 9.55 20.92 -7.54
N GLU A 66 10.34 20.19 -8.31
CA GLU A 66 10.97 18.95 -7.86
C GLU A 66 11.88 19.16 -6.62
N GLN A 67 12.54 20.32 -6.53
CA GLN A 67 13.37 20.69 -5.36
C GLN A 67 12.58 20.75 -4.04
N ASP A 68 11.25 20.96 -4.11
CA ASP A 68 10.38 21.14 -2.96
C ASP A 68 9.74 19.81 -2.52
N TYR A 69 9.84 18.73 -3.32
CA TYR A 69 9.27 17.41 -3.01
C TYR A 69 9.74 16.89 -1.65
N LYS A 70 11.00 17.12 -1.29
CA LYS A 70 11.58 16.66 -0.01
C LYS A 70 10.86 17.18 1.24
N ILE A 71 10.11 18.28 1.13
CA ILE A 71 9.33 18.85 2.23
C ILE A 71 8.13 17.96 2.56
N PHE A 72 7.66 17.22 1.56
CA PHE A 72 6.46 16.39 1.63
C PHE A 72 6.78 14.88 1.75
N ASP A 73 8.06 14.51 1.83
CA ASP A 73 8.45 13.11 1.97
C ASP A 73 7.88 12.52 3.27
N CYS A 74 7.18 11.40 3.16
CA CYS A 74 6.61 10.64 4.26
C CYS A 74 7.53 9.48 4.67
N ALA A 75 7.16 8.74 5.70
CA ALA A 75 7.93 7.60 6.19
C ALA A 75 7.98 6.44 5.17
N ASN A 76 6.94 6.31 4.33
CA ASN A 76 6.85 5.34 3.25
C ASN A 76 6.50 6.06 1.93
N PRO A 77 6.77 5.46 0.76
CA PRO A 77 6.28 5.95 -0.51
C PRO A 77 4.76 6.12 -0.48
N CYS A 78 4.25 7.18 -1.10
CA CYS A 78 2.83 7.50 -1.11
C CYS A 78 2.18 7.05 -2.41
N GLY A 79 1.05 6.34 -2.31
CA GLY A 79 0.31 5.82 -3.46
C GLY A 79 1.08 4.76 -4.25
N LYS A 80 0.49 4.34 -5.37
CA LYS A 80 1.09 3.32 -6.25
C LYS A 80 2.30 3.83 -7.04
N LYS A 81 2.38 5.13 -7.28
CA LYS A 81 3.38 5.76 -8.16
C LYS A 81 4.48 6.50 -7.42
N GLY A 82 4.30 6.80 -6.14
CA GLY A 82 5.29 7.50 -5.32
C GLY A 82 6.52 6.64 -5.06
N LYS A 83 7.69 7.26 -5.18
CA LYS A 83 9.00 6.61 -4.97
C LYS A 83 9.76 7.21 -3.80
N ARG A 84 9.41 8.43 -3.43
CA ARG A 84 10.11 9.22 -2.42
C ARG A 84 9.62 8.86 -1.02
N TYR A 85 10.56 8.77 -0.09
CA TYR A 85 10.29 8.57 1.33
C TYR A 85 11.48 9.07 2.17
N LEU A 86 11.26 9.29 3.46
CA LEU A 86 12.31 9.65 4.40
C LEU A 86 13.21 8.44 4.67
N SER A 87 14.52 8.64 4.51
CA SER A 87 15.47 7.56 4.77
C SER A 87 15.46 7.12 6.23
N VAL A 88 15.75 5.85 6.49
CA VAL A 88 15.90 5.30 7.84
C VAL A 88 16.89 6.12 8.68
N ASN A 89 18.00 6.51 8.07
CA ASN A 89 19.04 7.29 8.74
C ASN A 89 18.53 8.66 9.19
N SER A 90 17.67 9.34 8.38
CA SER A 90 17.12 10.64 8.76
C SER A 90 16.27 10.58 10.02
N HIS A 91 15.50 9.49 10.20
CA HIS A 91 14.77 9.25 11.44
C HIS A 91 15.70 9.07 12.64
N ILE A 92 16.78 8.29 12.47
CA ILE A 92 17.75 8.02 13.55
C ILE A 92 18.50 9.30 13.94
N TYR A 93 18.97 10.08 12.97
CA TYR A 93 19.62 11.37 13.24
C TYR A 93 18.70 12.35 13.95
N MET A 94 17.44 12.43 13.53
CA MET A 94 16.46 13.29 14.22
C MET A 94 16.22 12.85 15.66
N MET A 95 16.11 11.54 15.91
CA MET A 95 15.96 11.00 17.27
C MET A 95 17.18 11.33 18.12
N ALA A 96 18.39 11.13 17.60
CA ALA A 96 19.63 11.44 18.32
C ALA A 96 19.74 12.92 18.67
N ALA A 97 19.41 13.80 17.72
CA ALA A 97 19.44 15.24 17.95
C ALA A 97 18.40 15.68 18.99
N ALA A 98 17.18 15.18 18.90
CA ALA A 98 16.10 15.55 19.82
C ALA A 98 16.29 14.97 21.23
N GLN A 99 16.85 13.77 21.34
CA GLN A 99 17.04 13.06 22.63
C GLN A 99 17.82 13.88 23.66
N SER A 100 18.78 14.70 23.20
CA SER A 100 19.60 15.54 24.08
C SER A 100 18.79 16.55 24.89
N PHE A 101 17.59 16.88 24.46
CA PHE A 101 16.69 17.87 25.09
C PHE A 101 15.52 17.22 25.84
N ILE A 102 15.46 15.89 25.87
CA ILE A 102 14.34 15.12 26.46
C ILE A 102 14.86 14.33 27.65
N SER A 103 14.24 14.49 28.81
CA SER A 103 14.67 13.84 30.05
C SER A 103 14.46 12.32 30.08
N GLY A 104 13.57 11.80 29.25
CA GLY A 104 13.27 10.38 29.13
C GLY A 104 13.91 9.74 27.89
N ALA A 105 13.17 8.87 27.24
CA ALA A 105 13.51 8.27 25.97
C ALA A 105 12.49 8.69 24.89
N ILE A 106 12.90 8.59 23.64
CA ILE A 106 12.00 8.77 22.49
C ILE A 106 11.53 7.37 22.07
N SER A 107 10.21 7.17 22.06
CA SER A 107 9.61 5.98 21.47
C SER A 107 9.15 6.32 20.06
N LYS A 108 9.86 5.83 19.05
CA LYS A 108 9.52 6.03 17.64
C LYS A 108 9.71 4.74 16.87
N THR A 109 8.71 4.38 16.07
CA THR A 109 8.85 3.34 15.07
C THR A 109 9.48 3.93 13.82
N ILE A 110 10.53 3.30 13.33
CA ILE A 110 11.19 3.62 12.08
C ILE A 110 10.69 2.64 11.04
N ASN A 111 9.95 3.15 10.06
CA ASN A 111 9.45 2.35 8.97
C ASN A 111 10.55 2.10 7.94
N MET A 112 10.63 0.87 7.47
CA MET A 112 11.54 0.45 6.40
C MET A 112 10.74 -0.13 5.25
N PRO A 113 11.14 0.14 3.99
CA PRO A 113 10.48 -0.46 2.83
C PRO A 113 10.49 -2.00 2.87
N ASN A 114 9.58 -2.63 2.18
CA ASN A 114 9.47 -4.09 2.07
C ASN A 114 10.75 -4.74 1.52
N ASN A 115 11.42 -4.08 0.58
CA ASN A 115 12.66 -4.54 -0.03
C ASN A 115 13.93 -4.30 0.82
N SER A 116 13.79 -3.80 2.05
CA SER A 116 14.93 -3.60 2.95
C SER A 116 15.56 -4.93 3.35
N THR A 117 16.89 -4.96 3.29
CA THR A 117 17.70 -6.15 3.60
C THR A 117 17.97 -6.30 5.10
N ILE A 118 18.45 -7.47 5.50
CA ILE A 118 18.89 -7.74 6.88
C ILE A 118 20.08 -6.83 7.24
N GLU A 119 20.99 -6.59 6.31
CA GLU A 119 22.16 -5.73 6.49
C GLU A 119 21.75 -4.27 6.71
N GLU A 120 20.70 -3.79 6.04
CA GLU A 120 20.16 -2.44 6.27
C GLU A 120 19.52 -2.33 7.66
N CYS A 121 18.81 -3.34 8.11
CA CYS A 121 18.29 -3.39 9.47
C CYS A 121 19.44 -3.38 10.51
N GLN A 122 20.48 -4.18 10.30
CA GLN A 122 21.68 -4.21 11.15
C GLN A 122 22.34 -2.82 11.22
N LYS A 123 22.58 -2.20 10.07
CA LYS A 123 23.18 -0.84 10.00
C LYS A 123 22.32 0.20 10.73
N ALA A 124 20.99 0.10 10.69
CA ALA A 124 20.11 0.99 11.42
C ALA A 124 20.28 0.85 12.94
N TYR A 125 20.42 -0.37 13.46
CA TYR A 125 20.72 -0.60 14.87
C TYR A 125 22.12 -0.13 15.25
N GLU A 126 23.13 -0.40 14.45
CA GLU A 126 24.51 0.04 14.68
C GLU A 126 24.61 1.57 14.70
N LEU A 127 23.94 2.26 13.76
CA LEU A 127 23.88 3.71 13.71
C LEU A 127 23.19 4.27 14.97
N SER A 128 22.06 3.69 15.37
CA SER A 128 21.34 4.11 16.57
C SER A 128 22.20 3.97 17.81
N TRP A 129 22.92 2.86 17.94
CA TRP A 129 23.85 2.61 19.05
C TRP A 129 25.02 3.60 19.03
N SER A 130 25.65 3.82 17.88
CA SER A 130 26.79 4.74 17.75
C SER A 130 26.44 6.18 18.09
N LEU A 131 25.20 6.59 17.87
CA LEU A 131 24.67 7.92 18.20
C LEU A 131 24.11 8.01 19.63
N GLY A 132 24.18 6.94 20.42
CA GLY A 132 23.68 6.90 21.79
C GLY A 132 22.16 6.99 21.91
N VAL A 133 21.41 6.59 20.86
CA VAL A 133 19.95 6.54 20.91
C VAL A 133 19.51 5.46 21.90
N LYS A 134 18.69 5.82 22.88
CA LYS A 134 18.31 4.94 23.99
C LYS A 134 17.37 3.80 23.55
N ALA A 135 16.52 4.05 22.57
CA ALA A 135 15.57 3.06 22.04
C ALA A 135 15.42 3.20 20.53
N ASN A 136 15.34 2.07 19.82
CA ASN A 136 15.07 2.02 18.39
C ASN A 136 14.11 0.85 18.12
N ALA A 137 13.00 1.13 17.44
CA ALA A 137 12.04 0.14 16.99
C ALA A 137 11.95 0.18 15.45
N LEU A 138 12.41 -0.87 14.78
CA LEU A 138 12.31 -1.01 13.34
C LEU A 138 11.00 -1.73 12.96
N TYR A 139 10.37 -1.28 11.92
CA TYR A 139 9.20 -1.89 11.32
C TYR A 139 9.38 -1.97 9.80
N ARG A 140 9.69 -3.17 9.30
CA ARG A 140 9.76 -3.42 7.86
C ARG A 140 8.36 -3.69 7.32
N ASP A 141 7.97 -3.00 6.26
CA ASP A 141 6.71 -3.24 5.59
C ASP A 141 6.63 -4.70 5.10
N GLY A 142 5.46 -5.32 5.18
CA GLY A 142 5.28 -6.74 4.86
C GLY A 142 5.81 -7.74 5.90
N SER A 143 6.37 -7.30 7.03
CA SER A 143 6.93 -8.22 8.05
C SER A 143 5.88 -8.94 8.91
N LYS A 144 4.61 -8.56 8.81
CA LYS A 144 3.49 -9.15 9.56
C LYS A 144 2.32 -9.43 8.62
N LEU A 145 1.61 -10.52 8.87
CA LEU A 145 0.43 -10.95 8.10
C LEU A 145 -0.74 -9.96 8.16
N SER A 146 -0.86 -9.20 9.25
CA SER A 146 -1.88 -8.15 9.39
C SER A 146 -1.20 -6.85 9.75
N GLN A 147 -1.29 -5.87 8.85
CA GLN A 147 -0.68 -4.57 9.02
C GLN A 147 -1.72 -3.47 8.82
N PRO A 148 -1.93 -2.58 9.81
CA PRO A 148 -2.89 -1.48 9.66
C PRO A 148 -2.44 -0.41 8.63
N LEU A 149 -1.19 -0.43 8.19
CA LEU A 149 -0.60 0.52 7.24
C LEU A 149 -0.02 -0.16 5.98
N ALA A 150 -0.48 -1.35 5.64
CA ALA A 150 -0.04 -2.05 4.43
C ALA A 150 -0.59 -1.35 3.18
N SER A 151 0.22 -0.50 2.57
CA SER A 151 -0.08 0.03 1.24
C SER A 151 0.30 -0.95 0.12
N ALA A 152 1.22 -1.87 0.37
CA ALA A 152 1.78 -2.75 -0.63
C ALA A 152 1.00 -4.07 -0.84
N LEU A 153 0.25 -4.56 0.16
CA LEU A 153 -0.48 -5.83 0.01
C LEU A 153 -1.66 -5.78 -0.98
N ILE A 154 -2.09 -4.57 -1.36
CA ILE A 154 -3.19 -4.39 -2.33
C ILE A 154 -2.68 -4.46 -3.78
N GLU A 155 -1.38 -4.33 -4.01
CA GLU A 155 -0.80 -4.25 -5.37
C GLU A 155 -0.38 -5.61 -5.95
N GLU A 156 -0.11 -6.59 -5.10
CA GLU A 156 0.28 -7.94 -5.54
C GLU A 156 -0.92 -8.88 -5.78
N ASP A 157 -2.14 -8.47 -5.42
CA ASP A 157 -3.35 -9.27 -5.55
C ASP A 157 -3.86 -9.40 -7.01
N ASP A 158 -3.31 -8.66 -7.97
CA ASP A 158 -3.68 -8.84 -9.38
C ASP A 158 -3.13 -10.18 -9.94
N GLU A 159 -1.96 -10.67 -9.47
CA GLU A 159 -1.49 -12.03 -9.78
C GLU A 159 -2.22 -13.10 -8.94
N ALA A 160 -2.65 -12.76 -7.73
CA ALA A 160 -3.42 -13.65 -6.88
C ALA A 160 -4.87 -13.82 -7.37
N ALA A 161 -5.44 -12.80 -8.03
CA ALA A 161 -6.78 -12.89 -8.62
C ALA A 161 -6.85 -13.92 -9.76
N ASP A 162 -5.83 -13.97 -10.63
CA ASP A 162 -5.75 -14.97 -11.72
C ASP A 162 -5.60 -16.41 -11.22
N ILE A 163 -5.12 -16.61 -10.00
CA ILE A 163 -4.93 -17.94 -9.40
C ILE A 163 -6.19 -18.41 -8.64
N LEU A 164 -7.06 -17.45 -8.31
CA LEU A 164 -8.30 -17.73 -7.57
C LEU A 164 -9.48 -18.14 -8.47
N GLU A 165 -9.31 -18.22 -9.78
CA GLU A 165 -10.31 -18.83 -10.67
C GLU A 165 -10.33 -20.34 -10.49
N GLY A 166 -11.26 -20.85 -9.66
CA GLY A 166 -11.58 -22.26 -9.66
C GLY A 166 -11.56 -23.04 -8.33
N GLY A 167 -11.69 -22.39 -7.17
CA GLY A 167 -11.79 -23.12 -5.90
C GLY A 167 -12.88 -22.62 -4.96
N THR A 168 -13.20 -23.39 -3.91
CA THR A 168 -14.09 -22.94 -2.84
C THR A 168 -13.44 -21.79 -2.03
N PRO A 169 -14.22 -20.94 -1.35
CA PRO A 169 -13.67 -19.85 -0.53
C PRO A 169 -12.65 -20.31 0.53
N HIS A 170 -12.77 -21.55 0.98
CA HIS A 170 -11.84 -22.13 1.96
C HIS A 170 -10.52 -22.57 1.31
N GLU A 171 -10.56 -23.19 0.14
CA GLU A 171 -9.36 -23.56 -0.62
C GLU A 171 -8.58 -22.33 -1.07
N LYS A 172 -9.28 -21.28 -1.49
CA LYS A 172 -8.70 -19.99 -1.86
C LYS A 172 -7.93 -19.33 -0.70
N SER A 173 -8.49 -19.36 0.51
CA SER A 173 -7.82 -18.81 1.70
C SER A 173 -6.60 -19.62 2.12
N ILE A 174 -6.60 -20.94 1.93
CA ILE A 174 -5.44 -21.81 2.21
C ILE A 174 -4.32 -21.52 1.18
N THR A 175 -4.63 -21.48 -0.10
CA THR A 175 -3.66 -21.23 -1.17
C THR A 175 -3.04 -19.84 -1.04
N LEU A 176 -3.83 -18.83 -0.68
CA LEU A 176 -3.34 -17.48 -0.41
C LEU A 176 -2.40 -17.47 0.82
N ALA A 177 -2.76 -18.17 1.89
CA ALA A 177 -1.92 -18.27 3.09
C ALA A 177 -0.60 -18.99 2.80
N GLU A 178 -0.61 -20.07 2.02
CA GLU A 178 0.60 -20.82 1.62
C GLU A 178 1.54 -19.95 0.78
N LYS A 179 1.03 -19.18 -0.18
CA LYS A 179 1.84 -18.25 -0.98
C LYS A 179 2.43 -17.09 -0.19
N ILE A 180 1.66 -16.56 0.78
CA ILE A 180 2.16 -15.55 1.70
C ILE A 180 3.31 -16.12 2.54
N VAL A 181 3.20 -17.37 2.99
CA VAL A 181 4.27 -18.05 3.74
C VAL A 181 5.50 -18.32 2.85
N GLU A 182 5.33 -18.75 1.61
CA GLU A 182 6.45 -18.95 0.65
C GLU A 182 7.22 -17.65 0.34
N LYS A 183 6.54 -16.51 0.30
CA LYS A 183 7.19 -15.20 0.07
C LYS A 183 7.92 -14.65 1.31
N ILE A 184 7.62 -15.17 2.51
CA ILE A 184 8.18 -14.67 3.79
C ILE A 184 9.38 -15.50 4.26
N ILE A 185 9.51 -16.74 3.79
CA ILE A 185 10.65 -17.64 4.08
C ILE A 185 11.71 -17.48 2.99
#